data_55b8c2351e620e5da4335b5f274355ab
#
_entry.id   55b8c2351e620e5da4335b5f274355ab
#
_cell.length_a   1.000
_cell.length_b   1.000
_cell.length_c   1.000
_cell.angle_alpha   90.00
_cell.angle_beta   90.00
_cell.angle_gamma   90.00
#
_symmetry.space_group_name_H-M   'P 1'
#
loop_
_entity.id
_entity.type
_entity.pdbx_description
1 polymer ?
#
loop_
_entity_poly.entity_id
_entity_poly.type
_entity_poly.pdbx_seq_one_letter_code
_entity_poly.pdbx_strand_id
1 'polypeptide(L)'
;MTGDDELAIFSTCPQSRDSTPEQYARRVAETARWSEAAGCEGILVYTDNGILDPWLVSQLIIESTERLAPLVALQAAYMHPYSAAKMVTSLAYLHGRRLYLNMVAGGFRNDLLALGDETPHDARYERTVEYAHIMTRLLAGETVSYQGERYTVSNLSMTPALPAHLQPGMFISGSSPAGLDAASRIGAVAVKYPKRAGEETDQAGERSGMRVGIVARASEQEAWSAARERFPEDRKGRIAHELAMKVSDSHWHRQLSDMATATSEQDDPYWLLPFENYATFCPYLVGSHERVAAELARYVELGFHSFILDIPASEEELHHVGVVFERARASVP
;
A
#
# COMPACT_ATOMS: atom_id res chain seq x y z
N MET A 1 0.11 -20.95 10.66
CA MET A 1 0.28 -20.07 11.84
C MET A 1 1.61 -19.36 11.61
N THR A 2 1.59 -18.26 10.90
CA THR A 2 2.69 -17.28 10.89
C THR A 2 2.52 -16.51 12.19
N GLY A 3 3.59 -16.45 13.01
CA GLY A 3 3.53 -15.81 14.32
C GLY A 3 3.10 -14.34 14.20
N ASP A 4 2.32 -13.86 15.15
CA ASP A 4 1.82 -12.48 15.23
C ASP A 4 2.95 -11.40 15.34
N ASP A 5 4.22 -11.82 15.33
CA ASP A 5 5.40 -10.97 15.55
C ASP A 5 6.26 -10.73 14.29
N GLU A 6 5.92 -11.29 13.12
CA GLU A 6 6.75 -11.13 11.92
C GLU A 6 6.36 -9.87 11.14
N LEU A 7 7.34 -8.97 10.90
CA LEU A 7 7.13 -7.75 10.12
C LEU A 7 6.92 -8.09 8.66
N ALA A 8 5.77 -7.73 8.12
CA ALA A 8 5.42 -7.89 6.72
C ALA A 8 5.87 -6.65 5.92
N ILE A 9 6.77 -6.84 4.97
CA ILE A 9 7.34 -5.76 4.15
C ILE A 9 6.84 -5.91 2.71
N PHE A 10 6.27 -4.86 2.19
CA PHE A 10 5.82 -4.76 0.80
C PHE A 10 6.56 -3.62 0.11
N SER A 11 7.12 -3.86 -1.05
CA SER A 11 7.59 -2.79 -1.94
C SER A 11 6.43 -2.22 -2.75
N THR A 12 6.69 -1.30 -3.68
CA THR A 12 5.69 -0.76 -4.59
C THR A 12 6.16 -0.89 -6.04
N CYS A 13 5.26 -1.33 -6.92
CA CYS A 13 5.49 -1.49 -8.34
C CYS A 13 5.58 -0.12 -9.05
N PRO A 14 6.47 0.06 -10.03
CA PRO A 14 6.47 1.23 -10.91
C PRO A 14 5.11 1.45 -11.58
N GLN A 15 4.77 2.71 -11.86
CA GLN A 15 3.54 3.05 -12.56
C GLN A 15 3.76 3.11 -14.08
N SER A 16 2.76 2.73 -14.86
CA SER A 16 2.84 2.70 -16.32
C SER A 16 2.98 4.09 -16.94
N ARG A 17 2.51 5.15 -16.25
CA ARG A 17 2.67 6.54 -16.68
C ARG A 17 4.12 7.04 -16.67
N ASP A 18 4.99 6.38 -15.90
CA ASP A 18 6.38 6.78 -15.68
C ASP A 18 7.36 6.05 -16.61
N SER A 19 6.85 5.36 -17.64
CA SER A 19 7.64 4.52 -18.54
C SER A 19 7.06 4.50 -19.94
N THR A 20 7.92 4.23 -20.95
CA THR A 20 7.41 3.87 -22.27
C THR A 20 6.87 2.43 -22.27
N PRO A 21 5.96 2.06 -23.19
CA PRO A 21 5.43 0.69 -23.26
C PRO A 21 6.53 -0.37 -23.34
N GLU A 22 7.61 -0.11 -24.07
CA GLU A 22 8.72 -1.06 -24.27
C GLU A 22 9.53 -1.28 -22.98
N GLN A 23 9.55 -0.28 -22.10
CA GLN A 23 10.33 -0.29 -20.87
C GLN A 23 9.53 -0.80 -19.68
N TYR A 24 8.22 -0.58 -19.67
CA TYR A 24 7.38 -0.79 -18.49
C TYR A 24 7.42 -2.24 -17.98
N ALA A 25 7.16 -3.22 -18.85
CA ALA A 25 7.17 -4.63 -18.46
C ALA A 25 8.52 -5.07 -17.88
N ARG A 26 9.63 -4.59 -18.46
CA ARG A 26 10.98 -4.87 -17.94
C ARG A 26 11.18 -4.25 -16.56
N ARG A 27 10.81 -2.98 -16.36
CA ARG A 27 10.93 -2.30 -15.06
C ARG A 27 10.09 -2.99 -13.98
N VAL A 28 8.87 -3.43 -14.31
CA VAL A 28 8.03 -4.19 -13.38
C VAL A 28 8.74 -5.49 -12.95
N ALA A 29 9.24 -6.26 -13.93
CA ALA A 29 9.92 -7.53 -13.67
C ALA A 29 11.22 -7.35 -12.88
N GLU A 30 12.01 -6.32 -13.17
CA GLU A 30 13.24 -5.97 -12.44
C GLU A 30 12.91 -5.59 -10.98
N THR A 31 11.97 -4.66 -10.78
CA THR A 31 11.55 -4.23 -9.44
C THR A 31 10.99 -5.39 -8.62
N ALA A 32 10.22 -6.27 -9.23
CA ALA A 32 9.68 -7.46 -8.57
C ALA A 32 10.80 -8.39 -8.10
N ARG A 33 11.80 -8.68 -8.95
CA ARG A 33 12.96 -9.51 -8.57
C ARG A 33 13.80 -8.87 -7.47
N TRP A 34 14.05 -7.56 -7.53
CA TRP A 34 14.76 -6.85 -6.45
C TRP A 34 14.01 -6.94 -5.13
N SER A 35 12.68 -6.79 -5.18
CA SER A 35 11.83 -6.89 -3.98
C SER A 35 11.85 -8.29 -3.38
N GLU A 36 11.80 -9.32 -4.21
CA GLU A 36 11.91 -10.71 -3.75
C GLU A 36 13.30 -11.01 -3.16
N ALA A 37 14.36 -10.56 -3.81
CA ALA A 37 15.75 -10.72 -3.33
C ALA A 37 15.99 -9.98 -2.00
N ALA A 38 15.36 -8.83 -1.80
CA ALA A 38 15.40 -8.07 -0.55
C ALA A 38 14.52 -8.65 0.57
N GLY A 39 13.82 -9.77 0.34
CA GLY A 39 12.99 -10.43 1.34
C GLY A 39 11.63 -9.77 1.58
N CYS A 40 11.14 -8.98 0.63
CA CYS A 40 9.77 -8.48 0.70
C CYS A 40 8.77 -9.65 0.60
N GLU A 41 7.71 -9.59 1.41
CA GLU A 41 6.59 -10.53 1.32
C GLU A 41 5.77 -10.30 0.04
N GLY A 42 5.66 -9.04 -0.37
CA GLY A 42 4.90 -8.71 -1.58
C GLY A 42 5.26 -7.35 -2.16
N ILE A 43 4.49 -6.98 -3.17
CA ILE A 43 4.66 -5.73 -3.92
C ILE A 43 3.30 -5.10 -4.22
N LEU A 44 3.10 -3.85 -3.81
CA LEU A 44 1.88 -3.10 -4.08
C LEU A 44 1.78 -2.76 -5.56
N VAL A 45 0.65 -3.08 -6.16
CA VAL A 45 0.28 -2.69 -7.53
C VAL A 45 -0.86 -1.70 -7.46
N TYR A 46 -0.64 -0.48 -7.90
CA TYR A 46 -1.62 0.60 -7.87
C TYR A 46 -2.80 0.38 -8.81
N THR A 47 -3.90 1.08 -8.55
CA THR A 47 -5.03 1.22 -9.45
C THR A 47 -5.52 2.67 -9.49
N ASP A 48 -5.73 3.22 -10.67
CA ASP A 48 -6.48 4.44 -10.95
C ASP A 48 -6.90 4.46 -12.43
N ASN A 49 -7.63 5.49 -12.87
CA ASN A 49 -8.11 5.60 -14.25
C ASN A 49 -7.00 5.85 -15.28
N GLY A 50 -5.80 6.23 -14.86
CA GLY A 50 -4.70 6.66 -15.72
C GLY A 50 -3.55 5.67 -15.85
N ILE A 51 -3.65 4.48 -15.23
CA ILE A 51 -2.61 3.43 -15.27
C ILE A 51 -3.17 2.09 -15.73
N LEU A 52 -2.28 1.17 -16.05
CA LEU A 52 -2.66 -0.18 -16.49
C LEU A 52 -3.36 -0.96 -15.39
N ASP A 53 -4.17 -1.92 -15.81
CA ASP A 53 -4.94 -2.81 -14.94
C ASP A 53 -4.03 -3.58 -13.97
N PRO A 54 -4.30 -3.53 -12.65
CA PRO A 54 -3.42 -4.12 -11.65
C PRO A 54 -3.37 -5.64 -11.69
N TRP A 55 -4.40 -6.31 -12.21
CA TRP A 55 -4.43 -7.76 -12.30
C TRP A 55 -3.44 -8.29 -13.36
N LEU A 56 -3.38 -7.61 -14.52
CA LEU A 56 -2.43 -7.96 -15.58
C LEU A 56 -0.98 -7.67 -15.17
N VAL A 57 -0.76 -6.55 -14.46
CA VAL A 57 0.56 -6.24 -13.90
C VAL A 57 0.94 -7.25 -12.81
N SER A 58 0.00 -7.69 -11.99
CA SER A 58 0.22 -8.73 -10.98
C SER A 58 0.58 -10.09 -11.60
N GLN A 59 -0.02 -10.46 -12.73
CA GLN A 59 0.38 -11.66 -13.46
C GLN A 59 1.85 -11.56 -13.92
N LEU A 60 2.26 -10.43 -14.48
CA LEU A 60 3.65 -10.21 -14.89
C LEU A 60 4.62 -10.33 -13.71
N ILE A 61 4.25 -9.81 -12.52
CA ILE A 61 5.04 -9.95 -11.29
C ILE A 61 5.17 -11.43 -10.91
N ILE A 62 4.07 -12.17 -10.88
CA ILE A 62 4.05 -13.60 -10.54
C ILE A 62 4.95 -14.40 -11.49
N GLU A 63 4.88 -14.14 -12.79
CA GLU A 63 5.68 -14.82 -13.82
C GLU A 63 7.17 -14.45 -13.75
N SER A 64 7.51 -13.33 -13.11
CA SER A 64 8.89 -12.84 -13.00
C SER A 64 9.58 -13.21 -11.69
N THR A 65 8.86 -13.84 -10.74
CA THR A 65 9.32 -14.14 -9.37
C THR A 65 8.87 -15.53 -8.93
N GLU A 66 9.49 -16.08 -7.88
CA GLU A 66 9.16 -17.39 -7.34
C GLU A 66 8.19 -17.35 -6.17
N ARG A 67 8.25 -16.32 -5.32
CA ARG A 67 7.52 -16.24 -4.04
C ARG A 67 6.79 -14.92 -3.82
N LEU A 68 7.28 -13.83 -4.40
CA LEU A 68 6.76 -12.48 -4.16
C LEU A 68 5.26 -12.40 -4.44
N ALA A 69 4.48 -11.97 -3.47
CA ALA A 69 3.03 -11.88 -3.58
C ALA A 69 2.59 -10.49 -4.08
N PRO A 70 1.79 -10.37 -5.14
CA PRO A 70 1.17 -9.09 -5.46
C PRO A 70 0.21 -8.63 -4.35
N LEU A 71 0.31 -7.36 -3.95
CA LEU A 71 -0.68 -6.64 -3.15
C LEU A 71 -1.50 -5.78 -4.13
N VAL A 72 -2.61 -6.33 -4.60
CA VAL A 72 -3.41 -5.75 -5.68
C VAL A 72 -4.31 -4.66 -5.12
N ALA A 73 -4.14 -3.42 -5.57
CA ALA A 73 -5.10 -2.37 -5.25
C ALA A 73 -6.43 -2.64 -5.96
N LEU A 74 -7.51 -2.71 -5.20
CA LEU A 74 -8.85 -3.08 -5.66
C LEU A 74 -9.87 -2.01 -5.29
N GLN A 75 -10.44 -1.37 -6.28
CA GLN A 75 -11.48 -0.37 -6.12
C GLN A 75 -12.85 -0.95 -6.47
N ALA A 76 -13.79 -0.90 -5.54
CA ALA A 76 -15.13 -1.48 -5.67
C ALA A 76 -15.96 -0.89 -6.85
N ALA A 77 -15.60 0.31 -7.32
CA ALA A 77 -16.25 0.94 -8.48
C ALA A 77 -15.89 0.30 -9.82
N TYR A 78 -14.75 -0.42 -9.92
CA TYR A 78 -14.27 -0.91 -11.22
C TYR A 78 -14.85 -2.26 -11.64
N MET A 79 -15.24 -3.11 -10.71
CA MET A 79 -15.75 -4.43 -11.04
C MET A 79 -16.64 -5.00 -9.95
N HIS A 80 -17.48 -5.97 -10.32
CA HIS A 80 -18.34 -6.69 -9.38
C HIS A 80 -17.50 -7.57 -8.42
N PRO A 81 -17.88 -7.76 -7.12
CA PRO A 81 -17.13 -8.60 -6.17
C PRO A 81 -16.90 -10.04 -6.65
N TYR A 82 -17.82 -10.60 -7.43
CA TYR A 82 -17.63 -11.90 -8.10
C TYR A 82 -16.44 -11.88 -9.07
N SER A 83 -16.30 -10.82 -9.86
CA SER A 83 -15.19 -10.71 -10.83
C SER A 83 -13.85 -10.64 -10.12
N ALA A 84 -13.75 -9.87 -9.03
CA ALA A 84 -12.53 -9.82 -8.23
C ALA A 84 -12.21 -11.17 -7.56
N ALA A 85 -13.20 -11.83 -6.96
CA ALA A 85 -13.03 -13.18 -6.41
C ALA A 85 -12.52 -14.16 -7.49
N LYS A 86 -13.08 -14.07 -8.71
CA LYS A 86 -12.65 -14.92 -9.83
C LYS A 86 -11.22 -14.62 -10.28
N MET A 87 -10.80 -13.35 -10.31
CA MET A 87 -9.40 -12.96 -10.62
C MET A 87 -8.44 -13.51 -9.57
N VAL A 88 -8.74 -13.32 -8.28
CA VAL A 88 -7.94 -13.89 -7.18
C VAL A 88 -7.81 -15.40 -7.33
N THR A 89 -8.95 -16.10 -7.49
CA THR A 89 -8.96 -17.56 -7.63
C THR A 89 -8.16 -18.02 -8.84
N SER A 90 -8.32 -17.33 -9.98
CA SER A 90 -7.62 -17.71 -11.22
C SER A 90 -6.11 -17.58 -11.07
N LEU A 91 -5.61 -16.43 -10.60
CA LEU A 91 -4.19 -16.21 -10.41
C LEU A 91 -3.60 -17.18 -9.36
N ALA A 92 -4.28 -17.30 -8.21
CA ALA A 92 -3.82 -18.20 -7.16
C ALA A 92 -3.80 -19.67 -7.60
N TYR A 93 -4.82 -20.13 -8.32
CA TYR A 93 -4.91 -21.51 -8.80
C TYR A 93 -3.88 -21.82 -9.89
N LEU A 94 -3.72 -20.92 -10.87
CA LEU A 94 -2.79 -21.12 -11.99
C LEU A 94 -1.32 -21.14 -11.55
N HIS A 95 -0.98 -20.33 -10.55
CA HIS A 95 0.41 -20.12 -10.16
C HIS A 95 0.76 -20.68 -8.78
N GLY A 96 -0.20 -21.22 -8.02
CA GLY A 96 0.02 -21.66 -6.64
C GLY A 96 0.48 -20.52 -5.71
N ARG A 97 0.16 -19.26 -6.06
CA ARG A 97 0.65 -18.05 -5.42
C ARG A 97 -0.46 -17.36 -4.63
N ARG A 98 -0.21 -17.09 -3.33
CA ARG A 98 -1.08 -16.21 -2.53
C ARG A 98 -1.01 -14.79 -3.06
N LEU A 99 -2.13 -14.06 -3.03
CA LEU A 99 -2.20 -12.63 -3.28
C LEU A 99 -2.60 -11.89 -2.00
N TYR A 100 -2.36 -10.59 -2.00
CA TYR A 100 -2.92 -9.65 -1.05
C TYR A 100 -3.82 -8.67 -1.79
N LEU A 101 -4.83 -8.15 -1.11
CA LEU A 101 -5.75 -7.16 -1.67
C LEU A 101 -5.68 -5.88 -0.84
N ASN A 102 -5.39 -4.77 -1.47
CA ASN A 102 -5.49 -3.45 -0.86
C ASN A 102 -6.81 -2.82 -1.30
N MET A 103 -7.81 -2.87 -0.43
CA MET A 103 -9.13 -2.29 -0.70
C MET A 103 -9.05 -0.77 -0.72
N VAL A 104 -9.49 -0.16 -1.81
CA VAL A 104 -9.48 1.28 -2.03
C VAL A 104 -10.91 1.77 -2.20
N ALA A 105 -11.37 2.63 -1.29
CA ALA A 105 -12.71 3.21 -1.39
C ALA A 105 -12.84 4.27 -2.50
N GLY A 106 -11.70 4.73 -3.03
CA GLY A 106 -11.59 5.78 -4.04
C GLY A 106 -11.09 7.10 -3.43
N GLY A 107 -9.83 7.46 -3.73
CA GLY A 107 -9.17 8.66 -3.17
C GLY A 107 -9.33 9.91 -4.03
N PHE A 108 -9.55 9.75 -5.34
CA PHE A 108 -9.64 10.85 -6.29
C PHE A 108 -11.09 11.00 -6.77
N ARG A 109 -11.75 12.06 -6.31
CA ARG A 109 -13.15 12.34 -6.64
C ARG A 109 -13.39 12.47 -8.15
N ASN A 110 -12.46 13.11 -8.86
CA ASN A 110 -12.58 13.30 -10.30
C ASN A 110 -12.59 11.97 -11.08
N ASP A 111 -11.82 10.98 -10.63
CA ASP A 111 -11.78 9.65 -11.25
C ASP A 111 -13.13 8.93 -11.08
N LEU A 112 -13.73 9.04 -9.90
CA LEU A 112 -15.05 8.48 -9.61
C LEU A 112 -16.14 9.18 -10.43
N LEU A 113 -16.12 10.50 -10.48
CA LEU A 113 -17.08 11.28 -11.29
C LEU A 113 -16.96 10.95 -12.78
N ALA A 114 -15.76 10.71 -13.30
CA ALA A 114 -15.54 10.28 -14.68
C ALA A 114 -16.18 8.92 -14.99
N LEU A 115 -16.36 8.07 -13.97
CA LEU A 115 -17.08 6.80 -14.05
C LEU A 115 -18.57 6.92 -13.75
N GLY A 116 -19.08 8.14 -13.51
CA GLY A 116 -20.46 8.37 -13.09
C GLY A 116 -20.75 7.98 -11.63
N ASP A 117 -19.71 7.81 -10.81
CA ASP A 117 -19.85 7.45 -9.40
C ASP A 117 -19.78 8.70 -8.52
N GLU A 118 -20.94 9.13 -8.03
CA GLU A 118 -21.13 10.28 -7.12
C GLU A 118 -21.22 9.87 -5.65
N THR A 119 -20.92 8.61 -5.32
CA THR A 119 -21.06 8.07 -3.96
C THR A 119 -20.24 8.90 -2.95
N PRO A 120 -20.87 9.40 -1.85
CA PRO A 120 -20.18 10.16 -0.82
C PRO A 120 -19.07 9.34 -0.15
N HIS A 121 -18.08 10.04 0.44
CA HIS A 121 -16.88 9.44 1.03
C HIS A 121 -17.17 8.25 1.97
N ASP A 122 -17.99 8.43 2.99
CA ASP A 122 -18.25 7.37 3.98
C ASP A 122 -19.07 6.21 3.38
N ALA A 123 -20.03 6.53 2.49
CA ALA A 123 -20.80 5.51 1.78
C ALA A 123 -19.94 4.65 0.83
N ARG A 124 -18.77 5.14 0.38
CA ARG A 124 -17.80 4.33 -0.37
C ARG A 124 -17.17 3.26 0.51
N TYR A 125 -16.92 3.53 1.79
CA TYR A 125 -16.42 2.52 2.73
C TYR A 125 -17.51 1.49 3.06
N GLU A 126 -18.77 1.89 3.22
CA GLU A 126 -19.89 0.94 3.35
C GLU A 126 -19.97 0.01 2.13
N ARG A 127 -19.86 0.56 0.92
CA ARG A 127 -19.80 -0.25 -0.31
C ARG A 127 -18.61 -1.22 -0.29
N THR A 128 -17.46 -0.79 0.19
CA THR A 128 -16.27 -1.63 0.29
C THR A 128 -16.47 -2.79 1.26
N VAL A 129 -17.18 -2.58 2.36
CA VAL A 129 -17.52 -3.63 3.33
C VAL A 129 -18.46 -4.67 2.71
N GLU A 130 -19.56 -4.25 2.07
CA GLU A 130 -20.46 -5.18 1.36
C GLU A 130 -19.70 -5.98 0.28
N TYR A 131 -18.86 -5.29 -0.48
CA TYR A 131 -18.03 -5.88 -1.52
C TYR A 131 -17.11 -6.97 -0.96
N ALA A 132 -16.33 -6.64 0.07
CA ALA A 132 -15.40 -7.56 0.71
C ALA A 132 -16.13 -8.76 1.32
N HIS A 133 -17.28 -8.55 1.95
CA HIS A 133 -18.09 -9.61 2.53
C HIS A 133 -18.55 -10.65 1.48
N ILE A 134 -19.03 -10.19 0.33
CA ILE A 134 -19.44 -11.10 -0.75
C ILE A 134 -18.22 -11.83 -1.32
N MET A 135 -17.14 -11.09 -1.60
CA MET A 135 -15.92 -11.63 -2.21
C MET A 135 -15.27 -12.70 -1.34
N THR A 136 -15.08 -12.43 -0.05
CA THR A 136 -14.40 -13.37 0.87
C THR A 136 -15.19 -14.65 1.07
N ARG A 137 -16.52 -14.58 1.14
CA ARG A 137 -17.38 -15.79 1.24
C ARG A 137 -17.32 -16.64 -0.04
N LEU A 138 -17.29 -16.00 -1.21
CA LEU A 138 -17.09 -16.71 -2.48
C LEU A 138 -15.72 -17.41 -2.53
N LEU A 139 -14.65 -16.73 -2.10
CA LEU A 139 -13.31 -17.29 -2.01
C LEU A 139 -13.22 -18.49 -1.05
N ALA A 140 -14.01 -18.44 0.04
CA ALA A 140 -14.14 -19.56 0.98
C ALA A 140 -14.96 -20.75 0.40
N GLY A 141 -15.53 -20.62 -0.79
CA GLY A 141 -16.32 -21.67 -1.44
C GLY A 141 -17.78 -21.71 -1.01
N GLU A 142 -18.29 -20.68 -0.37
CA GLU A 142 -19.69 -20.60 0.01
C GLU A 142 -20.60 -20.30 -1.19
N THR A 143 -21.86 -20.76 -1.10
CA THR A 143 -22.93 -20.24 -1.94
C THR A 143 -23.51 -19.02 -1.26
N VAL A 144 -23.36 -17.85 -1.88
CA VAL A 144 -23.69 -16.55 -1.28
C VAL A 144 -25.03 -16.04 -1.78
N SER A 145 -25.94 -15.80 -0.85
CA SER A 145 -27.08 -14.91 -1.07
C SER A 145 -26.89 -13.70 -0.13
N TYR A 146 -26.98 -12.51 -0.69
CA TYR A 146 -26.76 -11.25 0.02
C TYR A 146 -27.68 -10.18 -0.55
N GLN A 147 -28.30 -9.40 0.33
CA GLN A 147 -29.09 -8.24 -0.05
C GLN A 147 -28.63 -7.06 0.80
N GLY A 148 -27.81 -6.22 0.21
CA GLY A 148 -27.28 -5.00 0.81
C GLY A 148 -27.86 -3.76 0.14
N GLU A 149 -27.29 -2.63 0.50
CA GLU A 149 -27.65 -1.35 -0.10
C GLU A 149 -27.06 -1.19 -1.52
N ARG A 150 -25.86 -1.74 -1.74
CA ARG A 150 -25.08 -1.59 -2.98
C ARG A 150 -25.03 -2.85 -3.83
N TYR A 151 -25.07 -4.00 -3.22
CA TYR A 151 -24.98 -5.28 -3.92
C TYR A 151 -26.13 -6.21 -3.53
N THR A 152 -26.67 -6.89 -4.54
CA THR A 152 -27.63 -7.98 -4.36
C THR A 152 -27.16 -9.17 -5.18
N VAL A 153 -26.98 -10.32 -4.52
CA VAL A 153 -26.65 -11.59 -5.17
C VAL A 153 -27.51 -12.69 -4.61
N SER A 154 -27.86 -13.69 -5.44
CA SER A 154 -28.73 -14.79 -5.06
C SER A 154 -28.13 -16.12 -5.51
N ASN A 155 -27.90 -17.04 -4.55
CA ASN A 155 -27.33 -18.36 -4.78
C ASN A 155 -26.05 -18.33 -5.64
N LEU A 156 -25.25 -17.27 -5.47
CA LEU A 156 -24.00 -17.10 -6.20
C LEU A 156 -22.93 -18.00 -5.61
N SER A 157 -22.32 -18.83 -6.44
CA SER A 157 -21.19 -19.69 -6.05
C SER A 157 -20.06 -19.58 -7.05
N MET A 158 -18.86 -19.96 -6.62
CA MET A 158 -17.67 -19.95 -7.44
C MET A 158 -16.89 -21.25 -7.29
N THR A 159 -16.39 -21.79 -8.39
CA THR A 159 -15.54 -22.98 -8.42
C THR A 159 -14.30 -22.72 -9.28
N PRO A 160 -13.12 -23.28 -8.88
CA PRO A 160 -12.88 -24.01 -7.63
C PRO A 160 -12.88 -23.10 -6.40
N ALA A 161 -13.14 -23.67 -5.21
CA ALA A 161 -12.88 -22.99 -3.96
C ALA A 161 -11.38 -22.83 -3.73
N LEU A 162 -10.95 -21.73 -3.12
CA LEU A 162 -9.55 -21.48 -2.88
C LEU A 162 -9.07 -22.22 -1.61
N PRO A 163 -7.96 -22.98 -1.64
CA PRO A 163 -7.38 -23.55 -0.43
C PRO A 163 -7.04 -22.49 0.62
N ALA A 164 -7.13 -22.84 1.89
CA ALA A 164 -6.93 -21.90 3.00
C ALA A 164 -5.59 -21.13 2.93
N HIS A 165 -4.50 -21.80 2.53
CA HIS A 165 -3.18 -21.17 2.42
C HIS A 165 -3.05 -20.18 1.25
N LEU A 166 -3.98 -20.21 0.28
CA LEU A 166 -4.04 -19.27 -0.84
C LEU A 166 -5.09 -18.16 -0.64
N GLN A 167 -5.84 -18.17 0.47
CA GLN A 167 -6.77 -17.10 0.79
C GLN A 167 -6.02 -15.77 0.89
N PRO A 168 -6.53 -14.68 0.26
CA PRO A 168 -5.82 -13.41 0.23
C PRO A 168 -5.74 -12.76 1.60
N GLY A 169 -4.61 -12.13 1.89
CA GLY A 169 -4.53 -11.16 2.98
C GLY A 169 -5.24 -9.86 2.58
N MET A 170 -5.91 -9.21 3.53
CA MET A 170 -6.70 -8.01 3.27
C MET A 170 -6.07 -6.79 3.91
N PHE A 171 -5.92 -5.76 3.12
CA PHE A 171 -5.51 -4.41 3.52
C PHE A 171 -6.59 -3.42 3.12
N ILE A 172 -6.66 -2.29 3.79
CA ILE A 172 -7.49 -1.16 3.40
C ILE A 172 -6.71 0.13 3.58
N SER A 173 -6.66 0.95 2.54
CA SER A 173 -6.05 2.27 2.60
C SER A 173 -7.05 3.30 3.08
N GLY A 174 -6.78 3.93 4.22
CA GLY A 174 -7.59 5.00 4.76
C GLY A 174 -7.37 5.20 6.25
N SER A 175 -7.20 6.46 6.65
CA SER A 175 -7.03 6.90 8.04
C SER A 175 -8.26 7.64 8.59
N SER A 176 -9.35 7.74 7.80
CA SER A 176 -10.60 8.32 8.27
C SER A 176 -11.32 7.36 9.23
N PRO A 177 -12.17 7.87 10.14
CA PRO A 177 -12.98 7.01 11.01
C PRO A 177 -13.77 5.94 10.24
N ALA A 178 -14.36 6.29 9.09
CA ALA A 178 -15.07 5.34 8.23
C ALA A 178 -14.12 4.28 7.64
N GLY A 179 -12.88 4.65 7.30
CA GLY A 179 -11.87 3.71 6.80
C GLY A 179 -11.42 2.72 7.87
N LEU A 180 -11.19 3.19 9.09
CA LEU A 180 -10.81 2.35 10.24
C LEU A 180 -11.93 1.40 10.65
N ASP A 181 -13.19 1.88 10.70
CA ASP A 181 -14.36 1.03 10.93
C ASP A 181 -14.47 -0.07 9.86
N ALA A 182 -14.36 0.30 8.58
CA ALA A 182 -14.38 -0.65 7.49
C ALA A 182 -13.26 -1.70 7.61
N ALA A 183 -12.03 -1.29 7.96
CA ALA A 183 -10.91 -2.21 8.18
C ALA A 183 -11.25 -3.25 9.25
N SER A 184 -11.77 -2.81 10.40
CA SER A 184 -12.18 -3.67 11.50
C SER A 184 -13.26 -4.67 11.05
N ARG A 185 -14.30 -4.21 10.35
CA ARG A 185 -15.45 -5.02 9.91
C ARG A 185 -15.06 -6.11 8.90
N ILE A 186 -14.07 -5.86 8.07
CA ILE A 186 -13.60 -6.86 7.08
C ILE A 186 -12.35 -7.63 7.54
N GLY A 187 -11.85 -7.37 8.73
CA GLY A 187 -10.66 -8.01 9.27
C GLY A 187 -9.38 -7.66 8.50
N ALA A 188 -9.31 -6.46 7.92
CA ALA A 188 -8.18 -6.00 7.13
C ALA A 188 -7.14 -5.27 7.98
N VAL A 189 -5.89 -5.24 7.50
CA VAL A 189 -4.84 -4.35 8.00
C VAL A 189 -5.17 -2.92 7.55
N ALA A 190 -5.37 -2.00 8.51
CA ALA A 190 -5.56 -0.59 8.22
C ALA A 190 -4.21 0.07 7.89
N VAL A 191 -4.05 0.53 6.63
CA VAL A 191 -2.82 1.20 6.19
C VAL A 191 -2.95 2.69 6.37
N LYS A 192 -2.04 3.26 7.13
CA LYS A 192 -1.97 4.69 7.44
C LYS A 192 -0.70 5.31 6.86
N TYR A 193 -0.71 6.62 6.71
CA TYR A 193 0.52 7.39 6.55
C TYR A 193 0.94 7.83 7.93
N PRO A 194 2.12 7.39 8.42
CA PRO A 194 2.51 7.63 9.79
C PRO A 194 2.77 9.12 10.04
N LYS A 195 2.49 9.57 11.25
CA LYS A 195 3.05 10.79 11.81
C LYS A 195 4.48 10.50 12.29
N ARG A 196 5.17 11.50 12.83
CA ARG A 196 6.41 11.23 13.59
C ARG A 196 6.13 10.23 14.70
N ALA A 197 7.05 9.32 14.98
CA ALA A 197 6.80 8.28 15.99
C ALA A 197 6.42 8.85 17.37
N GLY A 198 6.98 10.01 17.75
CA GLY A 198 6.61 10.70 18.99
C GLY A 198 5.22 11.36 19.00
N GLU A 199 4.59 11.50 17.84
CA GLU A 199 3.24 12.08 17.68
C GLU A 199 2.20 11.01 17.29
N GLU A 200 2.65 9.78 17.05
CA GLU A 200 1.77 8.67 16.65
C GLU A 200 1.04 8.11 17.87
N THR A 201 -0.14 7.56 17.63
CA THR A 201 -0.93 6.89 18.66
C THR A 201 -0.61 5.40 18.69
N ASP A 202 -0.64 4.82 19.88
CA ASP A 202 -0.53 3.39 20.06
C ASP A 202 -1.60 2.63 19.26
N GLN A 203 -1.16 1.63 18.51
CA GLN A 203 -1.99 0.75 17.67
C GLN A 203 -2.21 -0.62 18.32
N ALA A 204 -1.88 -0.78 19.59
CA ALA A 204 -1.98 -2.05 20.29
C ALA A 204 -3.38 -2.66 20.17
N GLY A 205 -3.43 -3.92 19.74
CA GLY A 205 -4.69 -4.65 19.50
C GLY A 205 -5.35 -4.39 18.15
N GLU A 206 -4.80 -3.52 17.31
CA GLU A 206 -5.26 -3.28 15.95
C GLU A 206 -4.31 -3.93 14.91
N ARG A 207 -4.86 -4.36 13.79
CA ARG A 207 -4.05 -4.74 12.63
C ARG A 207 -3.66 -3.48 11.86
N SER A 208 -2.49 -2.93 12.17
CA SER A 208 -2.04 -1.67 11.61
C SER A 208 -0.83 -1.82 10.72
N GLY A 209 -0.89 -1.12 9.59
CA GLY A 209 0.21 -0.98 8.65
C GLY A 209 0.49 0.49 8.33
N MET A 210 1.68 0.76 7.86
CA MET A 210 2.07 2.10 7.45
C MET A 210 2.65 2.13 6.04
N ARG A 211 2.47 3.26 5.38
CA ARG A 211 3.13 3.53 4.11
C ARG A 211 4.21 4.58 4.29
N VAL A 212 5.46 4.23 3.93
CA VAL A 212 6.63 5.07 4.18
C VAL A 212 7.70 4.81 3.12
N GLY A 213 8.41 5.86 2.70
CA GLY A 213 9.66 5.72 1.96
C GLY A 213 10.86 5.65 2.91
N ILE A 214 11.95 5.05 2.46
CA ILE A 214 13.19 4.97 3.23
C ILE A 214 14.36 5.32 2.32
N VAL A 215 15.24 6.20 2.80
CA VAL A 215 16.58 6.42 2.23
C VAL A 215 17.58 6.29 3.35
N ALA A 216 18.29 5.16 3.40
CA ALA A 216 19.27 4.87 4.45
C ALA A 216 20.64 4.55 3.85
N ARG A 217 21.72 4.97 4.53
CA ARG A 217 23.11 4.67 4.16
C ARG A 217 23.92 4.35 5.42
N ALA A 218 25.20 4.07 5.23
CA ALA A 218 26.10 3.83 6.36
C ALA A 218 26.27 5.06 7.28
N SER A 219 26.16 6.26 6.71
CA SER A 219 26.27 7.52 7.45
C SER A 219 25.10 8.47 7.16
N GLU A 220 24.83 9.39 8.10
CA GLU A 220 23.83 10.46 7.95
C GLU A 220 24.10 11.30 6.70
N GLN A 221 25.35 11.69 6.50
CA GLN A 221 25.75 12.56 5.38
C GLN A 221 25.46 11.89 4.03
N GLU A 222 25.80 10.62 3.86
CA GLU A 222 25.51 9.86 2.63
C GLU A 222 24.02 9.70 2.40
N ALA A 223 23.26 9.38 3.44
CA ALA A 223 21.80 9.23 3.35
C ALA A 223 21.13 10.52 2.89
N TRP A 224 21.45 11.65 3.53
CA TRP A 224 20.89 12.94 3.15
C TRP A 224 21.35 13.44 1.78
N SER A 225 22.57 13.10 1.36
CA SER A 225 23.05 13.38 0.00
C SER A 225 22.22 12.61 -1.03
N ALA A 226 22.05 11.31 -0.84
CA ALA A 226 21.24 10.46 -1.72
C ALA A 226 19.75 10.89 -1.74
N ALA A 227 19.20 11.26 -0.59
CA ALA A 227 17.82 11.72 -0.50
C ALA A 227 17.57 13.03 -1.29
N ARG A 228 18.47 14.01 -1.16
CA ARG A 228 18.37 15.29 -1.89
C ARG A 228 18.65 15.12 -3.39
N GLU A 229 19.51 14.20 -3.78
CA GLU A 229 19.73 13.86 -5.19
C GLU A 229 18.49 13.22 -5.81
N ARG A 230 17.86 12.30 -5.09
CA ARG A 230 16.63 11.63 -5.53
C ARG A 230 15.42 12.55 -5.58
N PHE A 231 15.29 13.44 -4.61
CA PHE A 231 14.16 14.37 -4.46
C PHE A 231 14.67 15.81 -4.31
N PRO A 232 15.13 16.43 -5.41
CA PRO A 232 15.52 17.84 -5.39
C PRO A 232 14.31 18.73 -5.13
N GLU A 233 14.55 19.95 -4.68
CA GLU A 233 13.50 20.96 -4.56
C GLU A 233 12.82 21.20 -5.92
N ASP A 234 11.49 21.07 -5.97
CA ASP A 234 10.67 21.28 -7.16
C ASP A 234 9.52 22.26 -6.90
N ARG A 235 9.69 23.51 -7.33
CA ARG A 235 8.64 24.53 -7.23
C ARG A 235 7.40 24.19 -8.06
N LYS A 236 7.55 23.50 -9.20
CA LYS A 236 6.41 23.13 -10.05
C LYS A 236 5.63 22.00 -9.39
N GLY A 237 6.32 21.03 -8.82
CA GLY A 237 5.73 19.95 -8.03
C GLY A 237 4.92 20.51 -6.85
N ARG A 238 5.45 21.47 -6.10
CA ARG A 238 4.71 22.13 -4.99
C ARG A 238 3.41 22.81 -5.47
N ILE A 239 3.43 23.51 -6.59
CA ILE A 239 2.22 24.13 -7.15
C ILE A 239 1.21 23.04 -7.57
N ALA A 240 1.68 21.97 -8.20
CA ALA A 240 0.84 20.85 -8.59
C ALA A 240 0.19 20.16 -7.37
N HIS A 241 0.97 19.98 -6.29
CA HIS A 241 0.48 19.47 -5.01
C HIS A 241 -0.62 20.35 -4.40
N GLU A 242 -0.42 21.65 -4.32
CA GLU A 242 -1.42 22.61 -3.81
C GLU A 242 -2.73 22.54 -4.62
N LEU A 243 -2.65 22.39 -5.94
CA LEU A 243 -3.84 22.24 -6.79
C LEU A 243 -4.54 20.91 -6.58
N ALA A 244 -3.79 19.81 -6.45
CA ALA A 244 -4.34 18.48 -6.19
C ALA A 244 -5.04 18.42 -4.82
N MET A 245 -4.51 19.10 -3.80
CA MET A 245 -5.11 19.15 -2.47
C MET A 245 -6.49 19.86 -2.44
N LYS A 246 -6.73 20.81 -3.34
CA LYS A 246 -8.03 21.49 -3.44
C LYS A 246 -9.18 20.61 -3.92
N VAL A 247 -8.86 19.52 -4.62
CA VAL A 247 -9.85 18.59 -5.21
C VAL A 247 -9.81 17.20 -4.57
N SER A 248 -8.92 16.97 -3.60
CA SER A 248 -8.80 15.69 -2.91
C SER A 248 -9.75 15.60 -1.72
N ASP A 249 -10.52 14.49 -1.64
CA ASP A 249 -11.33 14.12 -0.47
C ASP A 249 -10.50 13.37 0.58
N SER A 250 -9.21 13.13 0.32
CA SER A 250 -8.36 12.27 1.14
C SER A 250 -7.99 12.93 2.46
N HIS A 251 -8.37 12.30 3.57
CA HIS A 251 -8.07 12.73 4.93
C HIS A 251 -6.57 12.76 5.20
N TRP A 252 -5.84 11.76 4.72
CA TRP A 252 -4.41 11.63 4.95
C TRP A 252 -3.57 12.65 4.16
N HIS A 253 -3.99 13.02 2.95
CA HIS A 253 -3.34 14.09 2.19
C HIS A 253 -3.38 15.41 2.96
N ARG A 254 -4.53 15.73 3.56
CA ARG A 254 -4.66 16.93 4.40
C ARG A 254 -3.78 16.85 5.63
N GLN A 255 -3.80 15.71 6.33
CA GLN A 255 -2.96 15.48 7.50
C GLN A 255 -1.47 15.69 7.20
N LEU A 256 -0.93 15.10 6.12
CA LEU A 256 0.46 15.29 5.73
C LEU A 256 0.76 16.73 5.30
N SER A 257 -0.16 17.40 4.60
CA SER A 257 -0.01 18.80 4.22
C SER A 257 0.03 19.73 5.43
N ASP A 258 -0.77 19.48 6.47
CA ASP A 258 -0.77 20.22 7.71
C ASP A 258 0.54 20.03 8.50
N MET A 259 1.10 18.82 8.48
CA MET A 259 2.38 18.50 9.10
C MET A 259 3.58 19.11 8.34
N ALA A 260 3.50 19.24 7.02
CA ALA A 260 4.54 19.80 6.17
C ALA A 260 4.78 21.29 6.44
N THR A 261 3.77 22.01 6.92
CA THR A 261 3.89 23.43 7.33
C THR A 261 4.61 23.61 8.67
N ALA A 262 4.76 22.55 9.46
CA ALA A 262 5.54 22.56 10.70
C ALA A 262 7.01 22.27 10.38
N THR A 263 7.90 23.19 10.73
CA THR A 263 9.35 23.22 10.43
C THR A 263 10.02 21.85 10.61
N SER A 264 10.74 21.37 9.58
CA SER A 264 11.64 20.22 9.71
C SER A 264 12.86 20.61 10.54
N GLU A 265 13.06 20.02 11.71
CA GLU A 265 14.32 20.13 12.42
C GLU A 265 15.41 19.35 11.66
N GLN A 266 16.60 19.91 11.57
CA GLN A 266 17.74 19.33 10.83
C GLN A 266 18.15 17.93 11.34
N ASP A 267 17.65 17.55 12.51
CA ASP A 267 17.95 16.28 13.20
C ASP A 267 16.81 15.25 13.18
N ASP A 268 15.71 15.53 12.47
CA ASP A 268 14.57 14.60 12.38
C ASP A 268 14.73 13.67 11.17
N PRO A 269 14.69 12.33 11.32
CA PRO A 269 14.72 11.41 10.21
C PRO A 269 13.43 11.47 9.35
N TYR A 270 12.34 12.01 9.88
CA TYR A 270 11.05 12.12 9.21
C TYR A 270 11.03 13.30 8.22
N TRP A 271 10.87 12.99 6.94
CA TRP A 271 11.05 13.95 5.85
C TRP A 271 9.85 13.99 4.90
N LEU A 272 9.28 15.18 4.69
CA LEU A 272 8.08 15.41 3.88
C LEU A 272 8.34 16.08 2.52
N LEU A 273 9.56 16.58 2.24
CA LEU A 273 9.84 17.26 0.98
C LEU A 273 9.43 16.47 -0.28
N PRO A 274 9.64 15.13 -0.36
CA PRO A 274 9.17 14.36 -1.52
C PRO A 274 7.65 14.41 -1.71
N PHE A 275 6.89 14.43 -0.62
CA PHE A 275 5.44 14.60 -0.64
C PHE A 275 5.05 16.04 -1.03
N GLU A 276 5.69 17.06 -0.46
CA GLU A 276 5.46 18.48 -0.79
C GLU A 276 5.75 18.79 -2.26
N ASN A 277 6.76 18.15 -2.84
CA ASN A 277 7.11 18.25 -4.25
C ASN A 277 6.23 17.41 -5.17
N TYR A 278 5.20 16.73 -4.63
CA TYR A 278 4.31 15.84 -5.40
C TYR A 278 5.06 14.71 -6.13
N ALA A 279 6.26 14.36 -5.67
CA ALA A 279 7.08 13.28 -6.21
C ALA A 279 6.68 11.91 -5.65
N THR A 280 6.04 11.89 -4.48
CA THR A 280 5.52 10.69 -3.81
C THR A 280 4.27 11.02 -2.99
N PHE A 281 3.61 9.98 -2.50
CA PHE A 281 2.40 10.12 -1.68
C PHE A 281 2.61 9.73 -0.21
N CYS A 282 3.84 9.53 0.24
CA CYS A 282 4.13 9.13 1.61
C CYS A 282 5.29 9.92 2.21
N PRO A 283 5.40 9.98 3.55
CA PRO A 283 6.58 10.50 4.22
C PRO A 283 7.78 9.57 3.98
N TYR A 284 8.96 10.10 4.18
CA TYR A 284 10.22 9.35 4.12
C TYR A 284 10.91 9.35 5.48
N LEU A 285 11.63 8.27 5.77
CA LEU A 285 12.63 8.20 6.83
C LEU A 285 14.01 8.25 6.18
N VAL A 286 14.81 9.23 6.58
CA VAL A 286 16.14 9.49 6.00
C VAL A 286 17.18 9.51 7.11
N GLY A 287 18.28 8.79 6.94
CA GLY A 287 19.37 8.79 7.92
C GLY A 287 20.30 7.60 7.82
N SER A 288 21.21 7.46 8.79
CA SER A 288 22.04 6.27 8.90
C SER A 288 21.17 5.02 9.13
N HIS A 289 21.70 3.83 8.77
CA HIS A 289 21.00 2.58 9.03
C HIS A 289 20.57 2.44 10.50
N GLU A 290 21.42 2.86 11.44
CA GLU A 290 21.12 2.79 12.87
C GLU A 290 19.94 3.70 13.25
N ARG A 291 19.99 4.94 12.75
CA ARG A 291 18.96 5.94 13.07
C ARG A 291 17.60 5.56 12.52
N VAL A 292 17.54 5.17 11.25
CA VAL A 292 16.27 4.75 10.61
C VAL A 292 15.77 3.46 11.25
N ALA A 293 16.64 2.51 11.60
CA ALA A 293 16.24 1.30 12.31
C ALA A 293 15.65 1.59 13.69
N ALA A 294 16.26 2.51 14.45
CA ALA A 294 15.73 2.94 15.74
C ALA A 294 14.35 3.59 15.61
N GLU A 295 14.15 4.41 14.58
CA GLU A 295 12.85 5.03 14.33
C GLU A 295 11.80 3.99 13.91
N LEU A 296 12.15 3.02 13.05
CA LEU A 296 11.26 1.91 12.70
C LEU A 296 10.91 1.03 13.91
N ALA A 297 11.86 0.75 14.80
CA ALA A 297 11.60 0.01 16.03
C ALA A 297 10.55 0.71 16.90
N ARG A 298 10.56 2.04 17.00
CA ARG A 298 9.52 2.80 17.69
C ARG A 298 8.14 2.63 17.07
N TYR A 299 8.02 2.59 15.75
CA TYR A 299 6.73 2.30 15.08
C TYR A 299 6.29 0.85 15.34
N VAL A 300 7.21 -0.10 15.38
CA VAL A 300 6.89 -1.50 15.73
C VAL A 300 6.39 -1.58 17.18
N GLU A 301 7.03 -0.91 18.12
CA GLU A 301 6.58 -0.82 19.53
C GLU A 301 5.18 -0.18 19.65
N LEU A 302 4.82 0.73 18.73
CA LEU A 302 3.49 1.32 18.63
C LEU A 302 2.46 0.41 17.95
N GLY A 303 2.81 -0.82 17.55
CA GLY A 303 1.91 -1.81 16.96
C GLY A 303 1.82 -1.81 15.43
N PHE A 304 2.75 -1.15 14.72
CA PHE A 304 2.82 -1.27 13.27
C PHE A 304 3.63 -2.52 12.87
N HIS A 305 2.99 -3.49 12.21
CA HIS A 305 3.62 -4.74 11.79
C HIS A 305 3.66 -4.92 10.27
N SER A 306 2.98 -4.07 9.50
CA SER A 306 2.98 -4.12 8.03
C SER A 306 3.51 -2.82 7.45
N PHE A 307 4.49 -2.91 6.57
CA PHE A 307 5.17 -1.76 5.97
C PHE A 307 5.05 -1.81 4.46
N ILE A 308 4.39 -0.81 3.89
CA ILE A 308 4.35 -0.64 2.44
C ILE A 308 5.34 0.46 2.07
N LEU A 309 6.44 0.06 1.46
CA LEU A 309 7.50 0.97 1.02
C LEU A 309 7.08 1.70 -0.25
N ASP A 310 7.68 2.85 -0.49
CA ASP A 310 7.52 3.54 -1.78
C ASP A 310 8.23 2.78 -2.92
N ILE A 311 8.05 3.24 -4.16
CA ILE A 311 8.69 2.64 -5.34
C ILE A 311 10.22 2.69 -5.16
N PRO A 312 10.93 1.55 -5.15
CA PRO A 312 12.37 1.54 -4.99
C PRO A 312 13.05 2.16 -6.21
N ALA A 313 14.06 2.98 -5.99
CA ALA A 313 14.84 3.58 -7.06
C ALA A 313 15.77 2.58 -7.74
N SER A 314 16.28 1.61 -6.99
CA SER A 314 17.23 0.59 -7.45
C SER A 314 17.24 -0.62 -6.51
N GLU A 315 17.93 -1.67 -6.93
CA GLU A 315 18.23 -2.85 -6.08
C GLU A 315 19.05 -2.44 -4.84
N GLU A 316 19.99 -1.53 -4.99
CA GLU A 316 20.81 -1.01 -3.89
C GLU A 316 19.96 -0.33 -2.80
N GLU A 317 18.95 0.46 -3.19
CA GLU A 317 18.01 1.06 -2.23
C GLU A 317 17.31 -0.01 -1.40
N LEU A 318 16.82 -1.07 -2.02
CA LEU A 318 16.18 -2.18 -1.30
C LEU A 318 17.15 -2.95 -0.41
N HIS A 319 18.42 -3.09 -0.80
CA HIS A 319 19.44 -3.66 0.06
C HIS A 319 19.61 -2.84 1.35
N HIS A 320 19.72 -1.51 1.24
CA HIS A 320 19.81 -0.63 2.42
C HIS A 320 18.55 -0.71 3.30
N VAL A 321 17.38 -0.82 2.69
CA VAL A 321 16.13 -1.05 3.41
C VAL A 321 16.17 -2.38 4.18
N GLY A 322 16.64 -3.46 3.56
CA GLY A 322 16.82 -4.76 4.21
C GLY A 322 17.68 -4.66 5.48
N VAL A 323 18.85 -3.98 5.38
CA VAL A 323 19.72 -3.74 6.53
C VAL A 323 19.02 -3.00 7.67
N VAL A 324 18.18 -2.01 7.34
CA VAL A 324 17.42 -1.25 8.34
C VAL A 324 16.40 -2.13 9.06
N PHE A 325 15.62 -2.95 8.32
CA PHE A 325 14.64 -3.84 8.92
C PHE A 325 15.26 -4.97 9.73
N GLU A 326 16.39 -5.52 9.32
CA GLU A 326 17.13 -6.51 10.11
C GLU A 326 17.56 -5.93 11.48
N ARG A 327 18.08 -4.70 11.49
CA ARG A 327 18.45 -4.01 12.72
C ARG A 327 17.25 -3.64 13.59
N ALA A 328 16.17 -3.18 12.99
CA ALA A 328 14.94 -2.87 13.73
C ALA A 328 14.37 -4.11 14.42
N ARG A 329 14.32 -5.27 13.72
CA ARG A 329 13.88 -6.55 14.30
C ARG A 329 14.77 -6.99 15.49
N ALA A 330 16.08 -6.76 15.39
CA ALA A 330 17.01 -7.10 16.46
C ALA A 330 16.89 -6.20 17.70
N SER A 331 16.25 -5.04 17.57
CA SER A 331 16.12 -4.03 18.63
C SER A 331 14.76 -4.13 19.38
N VAL A 332 13.79 -4.80 18.81
CA VAL A 332 12.47 -5.05 19.45
C VAL A 332 12.57 -6.35 20.25
N PRO A 333 12.19 -6.36 21.53
CA PRO A 333 12.35 -7.50 22.43
C PRO A 333 11.46 -8.69 22.09
#